data_f34bf8e535ef1fed4ed4a814149f16aa
#
_entry.id   f34bf8e535ef1fed4ed4a814149f16aa
#
_cell.length_a   1.000
_cell.length_b   1.000
_cell.length_c   1.000
_cell.angle_alpha   90.00
_cell.angle_beta   90.00
_cell.angle_gamma   90.00
#
_symmetry.space_group_name_H-M   'P 1'
#
loop_
_entity.id
_entity.type
_entity.pdbx_description
1 polymer ?
#
loop_
_entity_poly.entity_id
_entity_poly.type
_entity_poly.pdbx_seq_one_letter_code
_entity_poly.pdbx_strand_id
1 'polypeptide(L)'
;MKIHEYQAKAILARHGVPVPRGEVAINATEAGEIARRLGGAVCVVKAQIHAGGRGKGGGVKLAKSSDEAESIAKHMLGMTLVTHQTGPEGRVVGRVLIEEGLQMTRELYLSVVLDRASGKPVFMASVDAATSSMSMPPSALAMNTGLPEARSRTTLR
;
A
#
# COMPACT_ATOMS: atom_id res chain seq x y z
N MET A 1 10.08 9.57 -9.45
CA MET A 1 8.91 8.94 -10.12
C MET A 1 7.89 8.61 -9.04
N LYS A 2 6.61 8.96 -9.26
CA LYS A 2 5.53 8.62 -8.33
C LYS A 2 4.62 7.61 -9.01
N ILE A 3 4.39 6.45 -8.38
CA ILE A 3 3.49 5.40 -8.87
C ILE A 3 2.38 5.16 -7.85
N HIS A 4 1.23 4.71 -8.30
CA HIS A 4 0.14 4.27 -7.43
C HIS A 4 0.41 2.86 -6.87
N GLU A 5 -0.29 2.50 -5.79
CA GLU A 5 -0.19 1.18 -5.16
C GLU A 5 -0.43 0.03 -6.16
N TYR A 6 -1.47 0.14 -6.98
CA TYR A 6 -1.78 -0.90 -7.97
C TYR A 6 -0.68 -1.09 -9.01
N GLN A 7 0.00 0.00 -9.40
CA GLN A 7 1.12 -0.06 -10.34
C GLN A 7 2.34 -0.74 -9.70
N ALA A 8 2.63 -0.39 -8.43
CA ALA A 8 3.70 -1.05 -7.67
C ALA A 8 3.43 -2.55 -7.52
N LYS A 9 2.20 -2.94 -7.17
CA LYS A 9 1.80 -4.35 -7.07
C LYS A 9 1.91 -5.09 -8.40
N ALA A 10 1.54 -4.47 -9.50
CA ALA A 10 1.71 -5.06 -10.83
C ALA A 10 3.19 -5.31 -11.17
N ILE A 11 4.08 -4.41 -10.77
CA ILE A 11 5.54 -4.61 -10.95
C ILE A 11 6.02 -5.77 -10.07
N LEU A 12 5.66 -5.77 -8.78
CA LEU A 12 6.04 -6.84 -7.85
C LEU A 12 5.57 -8.22 -8.31
N ALA A 13 4.32 -8.32 -8.78
CA ALA A 13 3.78 -9.57 -9.32
C ALA A 13 4.56 -10.09 -10.54
N ARG A 14 4.99 -9.20 -11.45
CA ARG A 14 5.84 -9.58 -12.60
C ARG A 14 7.19 -10.17 -12.17
N HIS A 15 7.66 -9.81 -11.00
CA HIS A 15 8.90 -10.34 -10.42
C HIS A 15 8.66 -11.50 -9.45
N GLY A 16 7.49 -12.13 -9.48
CA GLY A 16 7.17 -13.31 -8.69
C GLY A 16 6.89 -13.03 -7.21
N VAL A 17 6.74 -11.77 -6.81
CA VAL A 17 6.34 -11.42 -5.44
C VAL A 17 4.84 -11.64 -5.29
N PRO A 18 4.39 -12.47 -4.32
CA PRO A 18 2.96 -12.65 -4.05
C PRO A 18 2.30 -11.31 -3.66
N VAL A 19 1.23 -10.98 -4.35
CA VAL A 19 0.40 -9.81 -4.02
C VAL A 19 -1.06 -10.24 -3.97
N PRO A 20 -1.91 -9.58 -3.16
CA PRO A 20 -3.35 -9.84 -3.17
C PRO A 20 -3.93 -9.63 -4.57
N ARG A 21 -4.90 -10.46 -4.96
CA ARG A 21 -5.64 -10.26 -6.22
C ARG A 21 -6.45 -8.97 -6.13
N GLY A 22 -6.42 -8.19 -7.18
CA GLY A 22 -7.16 -6.94 -7.21
C GLY A 22 -7.05 -6.24 -8.55
N GLU A 23 -8.04 -5.39 -8.81
CA GLU A 23 -8.15 -4.61 -10.04
C GLU A 23 -8.56 -3.17 -9.73
N VAL A 24 -8.24 -2.26 -10.64
CA VAL A 24 -8.59 -0.84 -10.52
C VAL A 24 -9.93 -0.58 -11.16
N ALA A 25 -10.79 0.19 -10.49
CA ALA A 25 -12.03 0.72 -11.01
C ALA A 25 -11.97 2.25 -11.10
N ILE A 26 -12.58 2.79 -12.16
CA ILE A 26 -12.74 4.23 -12.39
C ILE A 26 -14.18 4.70 -12.20
N ASN A 27 -15.10 3.77 -12.03
CA ASN A 27 -16.50 4.03 -11.69
C ASN A 27 -17.04 3.00 -10.70
N ALA A 28 -18.20 3.28 -10.11
CA ALA A 28 -18.78 2.45 -9.05
C ALA A 28 -19.21 1.07 -9.55
N THR A 29 -19.84 1.00 -10.72
CA THR A 29 -20.33 -0.26 -11.29
C THR A 29 -19.17 -1.23 -11.56
N GLU A 30 -18.10 -0.74 -12.15
CA GLU A 30 -16.88 -1.53 -12.36
C GLU A 30 -16.30 -2.05 -11.04
N ALA A 31 -16.34 -1.26 -9.97
CA ALA A 31 -15.90 -1.71 -8.65
C ALA A 31 -16.75 -2.89 -8.12
N GLY A 32 -18.07 -2.84 -8.28
CA GLY A 32 -18.95 -3.94 -7.94
C GLY A 32 -18.70 -5.20 -8.77
N GLU A 33 -18.45 -5.05 -10.07
CA GLU A 33 -18.11 -6.17 -10.97
C GLU A 33 -16.79 -6.82 -10.59
N ILE A 34 -15.75 -6.04 -10.29
CA ILE A 34 -14.47 -6.54 -9.80
C ILE A 34 -14.67 -7.32 -8.49
N ALA A 35 -15.42 -6.77 -7.55
CA ALA A 35 -15.70 -7.44 -6.28
C ALA A 35 -16.40 -8.80 -6.48
N ARG A 36 -17.32 -8.91 -7.45
CA ARG A 36 -17.94 -10.21 -7.81
C ARG A 36 -16.94 -11.19 -8.39
N ARG A 37 -16.05 -10.74 -9.30
CA ARG A 37 -14.99 -11.59 -9.88
C ARG A 37 -13.98 -12.08 -8.84
N LEU A 38 -13.73 -11.30 -7.78
CA LEU A 38 -12.86 -11.70 -6.67
C LEU A 38 -13.52 -12.74 -5.75
N GLY A 39 -14.76 -13.08 -5.96
CA GLY A 39 -15.46 -14.12 -5.22
C GLY A 39 -16.59 -13.62 -4.32
N GLY A 40 -16.92 -12.33 -4.37
CA GLY A 40 -18.07 -11.73 -3.65
C GLY A 40 -17.98 -11.73 -2.13
N ALA A 41 -16.89 -12.24 -1.58
CA ALA A 41 -16.60 -12.24 -0.15
C ALA A 41 -16.05 -10.85 0.30
N VAL A 42 -15.43 -10.80 1.46
CA VAL A 42 -14.82 -9.56 1.96
C VAL A 42 -13.75 -9.06 0.99
N CYS A 43 -13.90 -7.82 0.56
CA CYS A 43 -12.88 -7.12 -0.23
C CYS A 43 -12.54 -5.76 0.39
N VAL A 44 -11.44 -5.18 -0.06
CA VAL A 44 -10.98 -3.87 0.41
C VAL A 44 -11.04 -2.88 -0.75
N VAL A 45 -11.73 -1.76 -0.53
CA VAL A 45 -11.79 -0.62 -1.47
C VAL A 45 -10.77 0.41 -1.03
N LYS A 46 -9.79 0.69 -1.88
CA LYS A 46 -8.66 1.58 -1.56
C LYS A 46 -8.55 2.73 -2.56
N ALA A 47 -8.72 3.96 -2.10
CA ALA A 47 -8.49 5.15 -2.90
C ALA A 47 -7.05 5.17 -3.45
N GLN A 48 -6.89 5.49 -4.72
CA GLN A 48 -5.57 5.55 -5.37
C GLN A 48 -5.18 7.02 -5.57
N ILE A 49 -4.39 7.54 -4.62
CA ILE A 49 -3.75 8.85 -4.68
C ILE A 49 -2.25 8.69 -4.41
N HIS A 50 -1.45 9.67 -4.83
CA HIS A 50 0.00 9.69 -4.56
C HIS A 50 0.32 10.21 -3.14
N ALA A 51 -0.27 9.59 -2.12
CA ALA A 51 -0.01 9.91 -0.73
C ALA A 51 -0.23 8.67 0.17
N GLY A 52 0.52 8.60 1.25
CA GLY A 52 0.33 7.66 2.34
C GLY A 52 -0.74 8.13 3.33
N GLY A 53 -1.03 7.29 4.35
CA GLY A 53 -1.99 7.62 5.40
C GLY A 53 -3.47 7.58 4.98
N ARG A 54 -3.77 6.99 3.83
CA ARG A 54 -5.13 6.92 3.26
C ARG A 54 -6.15 6.26 4.19
N GLY A 55 -5.72 5.25 4.96
CA GLY A 55 -6.62 4.57 5.92
C GLY A 55 -7.16 5.53 6.96
N LYS A 56 -6.30 6.35 7.57
CA LYS A 56 -6.68 7.37 8.56
C LYS A 56 -7.57 8.46 7.95
N GLY A 57 -7.40 8.76 6.67
CA GLY A 57 -8.22 9.72 5.94
C GLY A 57 -9.54 9.16 5.39
N GLY A 58 -9.87 7.90 5.67
CA GLY A 58 -11.09 7.26 5.16
C GLY A 58 -10.99 6.72 3.73
N GLY A 59 -9.80 6.72 3.14
CA GLY A 59 -9.53 6.22 1.79
C GLY A 59 -9.29 4.71 1.68
N VAL A 60 -9.54 3.95 2.76
CA VAL A 60 -9.49 2.48 2.78
C VAL A 60 -10.70 1.98 3.56
N LYS A 61 -11.51 1.16 2.94
CA LYS A 61 -12.72 0.58 3.57
C LYS A 61 -12.88 -0.88 3.20
N LEU A 62 -13.38 -1.67 4.15
CA LEU A 62 -13.81 -3.06 3.92
C LEU A 62 -15.22 -3.05 3.34
N ALA A 63 -15.46 -3.93 2.38
CA ALA A 63 -16.78 -4.25 1.85
C ALA A 63 -17.02 -5.75 2.05
N LYS A 64 -18.23 -6.09 2.52
CA LYS A 64 -18.64 -7.49 2.80
C LYS A 64 -19.44 -8.10 1.65
N SER A 65 -19.72 -7.31 0.62
CA SER A 65 -20.40 -7.74 -0.59
C SER A 65 -19.99 -6.88 -1.79
N SER A 66 -20.33 -7.35 -3.00
CA SER A 66 -20.11 -6.58 -4.23
C SER A 66 -20.91 -5.27 -4.26
N ASP A 67 -22.13 -5.27 -3.74
CA ASP A 67 -22.99 -4.09 -3.72
C ASP A 67 -22.48 -3.06 -2.71
N GLU A 68 -21.93 -3.52 -1.59
CA GLU A 68 -21.26 -2.65 -0.62
C GLU A 68 -19.97 -2.06 -1.23
N ALA A 69 -19.20 -2.85 -1.99
CA ALA A 69 -18.02 -2.36 -2.70
C ALA A 69 -18.37 -1.28 -3.73
N GLU A 70 -19.44 -1.47 -4.50
CA GLU A 70 -19.97 -0.47 -5.43
C GLU A 70 -20.40 0.80 -4.70
N SER A 71 -21.14 0.67 -3.61
CA SER A 71 -21.58 1.80 -2.79
C SER A 71 -20.41 2.58 -2.20
N ILE A 72 -19.41 1.88 -1.65
CA ILE A 72 -18.20 2.51 -1.11
C ILE A 72 -17.43 3.23 -2.22
N ALA A 73 -17.25 2.59 -3.38
CA ALA A 73 -16.57 3.18 -4.52
C ALA A 73 -17.27 4.45 -5.02
N LYS A 74 -18.62 4.44 -5.07
CA LYS A 74 -19.43 5.61 -5.43
C LYS A 74 -19.18 6.83 -4.54
N HIS A 75 -19.04 6.61 -3.22
CA HIS A 75 -18.74 7.68 -2.28
C HIS A 75 -17.27 8.11 -2.31
N MET A 76 -16.36 7.19 -2.64
CA MET A 76 -14.94 7.43 -2.59
C MET A 76 -14.41 8.12 -3.86
N LEU A 77 -14.99 7.79 -5.01
CA LEU A 77 -14.66 8.42 -6.29
C LEU A 77 -15.13 9.90 -6.30
N GLY A 78 -14.24 10.79 -6.68
CA GLY A 78 -14.49 12.24 -6.68
C GLY A 78 -14.33 12.93 -5.33
N MET A 79 -14.23 12.18 -4.21
CA MET A 79 -13.97 12.82 -2.91
C MET A 79 -12.58 13.43 -2.84
N THR A 80 -12.41 14.50 -2.09
CA THR A 80 -11.11 15.04 -1.73
C THR A 80 -10.60 14.34 -0.48
N LEU A 81 -9.54 13.54 -0.65
CA LEU A 81 -8.92 12.79 0.43
C LEU A 81 -7.78 13.59 1.04
N VAL A 82 -7.93 13.96 2.30
CA VAL A 82 -6.91 14.65 3.09
C VAL A 82 -6.12 13.64 3.92
N THR A 83 -4.80 13.70 3.83
CA THR A 83 -3.87 12.91 4.63
C THR A 83 -2.73 13.81 5.13
N HIS A 84 -1.92 13.33 6.05
CA HIS A 84 -0.73 14.07 6.50
C HIS A 84 0.28 14.37 5.37
N GLN A 85 0.20 13.68 4.22
CA GLN A 85 1.10 13.87 3.09
C GLN A 85 0.51 14.72 1.96
N THR A 86 -0.81 14.94 1.95
CA THR A 86 -1.46 15.74 0.91
C THR A 86 -1.52 17.22 1.23
N GLY A 87 -1.33 17.59 2.50
CA GLY A 87 -1.68 18.91 2.97
C GLY A 87 -3.20 19.08 3.15
N PRO A 88 -3.65 20.26 3.60
CA PRO A 88 -5.06 20.53 3.90
C PRO A 88 -5.94 20.55 2.64
N GLU A 89 -5.39 20.87 1.48
CA GLU A 89 -6.11 20.85 0.19
C GLU A 89 -6.47 19.45 -0.27
N GLY A 90 -5.81 18.41 0.24
CA GLY A 90 -6.08 17.03 -0.10
C GLY A 90 -5.75 16.66 -1.55
N ARG A 91 -6.27 15.51 -1.99
CA ARG A 91 -6.21 15.05 -3.39
C ARG A 91 -7.52 14.42 -3.79
N VAL A 92 -8.00 14.74 -4.98
CA VAL A 92 -9.21 14.13 -5.54
C VAL A 92 -8.94 12.68 -5.90
N VAL A 93 -9.84 11.79 -5.50
CA VAL A 93 -9.77 10.35 -5.78
C VAL A 93 -10.37 10.09 -7.16
N GLY A 94 -9.53 9.84 -8.15
CA GLY A 94 -9.96 9.55 -9.53
C GLY A 94 -10.13 8.06 -9.82
N ARG A 95 -9.68 7.17 -8.93
CA ARG A 95 -9.78 5.70 -9.09
C ARG A 95 -9.66 5.00 -7.76
N VAL A 96 -10.20 3.79 -7.68
CA VAL A 96 -10.09 2.91 -6.50
C VAL A 96 -9.47 1.57 -6.91
N LEU A 97 -8.74 0.94 -6.02
CA LEU A 97 -8.29 -0.44 -6.13
C LEU A 97 -9.24 -1.30 -5.31
N ILE A 98 -9.85 -2.29 -5.96
CA ILE A 98 -10.64 -3.33 -5.30
C ILE A 98 -9.74 -4.54 -5.14
N GLU A 99 -9.56 -5.01 -3.92
CA GLU A 99 -8.61 -6.06 -3.59
C GLU A 99 -9.25 -7.10 -2.68
N GLU A 100 -8.89 -8.37 -2.84
CA GLU A 100 -9.37 -9.43 -1.95
C GLU A 100 -9.02 -9.14 -0.49
N GLY A 101 -9.93 -9.41 0.42
CA GLY A 101 -9.70 -9.32 1.85
C GLY A 101 -8.82 -10.48 2.31
N LEU A 102 -7.72 -10.18 2.98
CA LEU A 102 -6.81 -11.18 3.54
C LEU A 102 -6.84 -11.12 5.06
N GLN A 103 -6.76 -12.27 5.71
CA GLN A 103 -6.43 -12.34 7.13
C GLN A 103 -4.92 -12.17 7.30
N MET A 104 -4.53 -11.02 7.83
CA MET A 104 -3.13 -10.75 8.16
C MET A 104 -2.78 -11.43 9.48
N THR A 105 -1.86 -12.38 9.44
CA THR A 105 -1.31 -13.02 10.64
C THR A 105 -0.15 -12.23 11.23
N ARG A 106 0.53 -11.45 10.39
CA ARG A 106 1.69 -10.65 10.78
C ARG A 106 1.90 -9.49 9.79
N GLU A 107 2.29 -8.35 10.31
CA GLU A 107 2.65 -7.17 9.54
C GLU A 107 4.15 -6.87 9.70
N LEU A 108 4.83 -6.59 8.60
CA LEU A 108 6.24 -6.23 8.59
C LEU A 108 6.42 -4.95 7.78
N TYR A 109 7.26 -4.07 8.26
CA TYR A 109 7.71 -2.93 7.47
C TYR A 109 8.94 -3.31 6.64
N LEU A 110 8.91 -3.01 5.36
CA LEU A 110 10.04 -3.16 4.45
C LEU A 110 10.17 -1.92 3.59
N SER A 111 11.35 -1.34 3.55
CA SER A 111 11.65 -0.24 2.61
C SER A 111 12.99 -0.45 1.93
N VAL A 112 13.14 0.18 0.77
CA VAL A 112 14.38 0.21 0.00
C VAL A 112 14.73 1.68 -0.25
N VAL A 113 15.93 2.07 0.14
CA VAL A 113 16.46 3.41 -0.12
C VAL A 113 17.81 3.32 -0.81
N LEU A 114 18.13 4.30 -1.64
CA LEU A 114 19.47 4.43 -2.19
C LEU A 114 20.35 5.18 -1.17
N ASP A 115 21.36 4.49 -0.64
CA ASP A 115 22.40 5.16 0.15
C ASP A 115 23.27 6.01 -0.77
N ARG A 116 23.20 7.32 -0.59
CA ARG A 116 23.93 8.27 -1.43
C ARG A 116 25.44 8.22 -1.24
N ALA A 117 25.91 7.79 -0.07
CA ALA A 117 27.34 7.71 0.22
C ALA A 117 28.01 6.54 -0.49
N SER A 118 27.36 5.37 -0.50
CA SER A 118 27.87 4.15 -1.13
C SER A 118 27.36 3.93 -2.56
N GLY A 119 26.31 4.65 -3.00
CA GLY A 119 25.61 4.44 -4.26
C GLY A 119 24.86 3.12 -4.35
N LYS A 120 24.63 2.43 -3.23
CA LYS A 120 24.03 1.09 -3.17
C LYS A 120 22.61 1.13 -2.59
N PRO A 121 21.72 0.22 -3.03
CA PRO A 121 20.43 0.05 -2.39
C PRO A 121 20.61 -0.56 -0.99
N VAL A 122 19.89 0.01 -0.02
CA VAL A 122 19.82 -0.46 1.37
C VAL A 122 18.40 -0.86 1.67
N PHE A 123 18.21 -2.09 2.15
CA PHE A 123 16.92 -2.59 2.62
C PHE A 123 16.81 -2.35 4.12
N MET A 124 15.67 -1.82 4.54
CA MET A 124 15.32 -1.67 5.95
C MET A 124 14.07 -2.49 6.24
N ALA A 125 14.13 -3.32 7.27
CA ALA A 125 13.00 -4.14 7.71
C ALA A 125 12.78 -3.95 9.21
N SER A 126 11.51 -3.93 9.64
CA SER A 126 11.09 -3.86 11.04
C SER A 126 9.92 -4.79 11.30
N VAL A 127 9.87 -5.38 12.51
CA VAL A 127 8.76 -6.22 12.97
C VAL A 127 7.58 -5.38 13.49
N ASP A 128 7.80 -4.11 13.82
CA ASP A 128 6.78 -3.19 14.34
C ASP A 128 6.23 -2.32 13.21
N ALA A 129 5.23 -2.82 12.50
CA ALA A 129 4.54 -2.05 11.47
C ALA A 129 3.65 -0.91 12.03
N ALA A 130 3.42 -0.89 13.35
CA ALA A 130 2.49 0.03 14.01
C ALA A 130 2.96 1.50 14.04
N THR A 131 4.21 1.81 13.68
CA THR A 131 4.75 3.17 13.65
C THR A 131 4.85 3.72 12.23
N SER A 132 3.72 3.95 11.59
CA SER A 132 3.68 4.72 10.33
C SER A 132 3.79 6.24 10.54
N SER A 133 4.47 6.68 11.58
CA SER A 133 4.90 8.06 11.73
C SER A 133 6.42 8.11 11.62
N MET A 134 6.89 8.78 10.65
CA MET A 134 8.22 9.25 10.23
C MET A 134 9.41 9.24 11.21
N SER A 135 9.40 8.49 12.29
CA SER A 135 10.57 8.18 13.11
C SER A 135 10.96 6.73 12.85
N MET A 136 12.15 6.49 12.38
CA MET A 136 12.70 5.14 12.27
C MET A 136 12.60 4.43 13.61
N PRO A 137 11.97 3.24 13.68
CA PRO A 137 11.95 2.50 14.94
C PRO A 137 13.38 2.12 15.33
N PRO A 138 13.72 2.12 16.63
CA PRO A 138 15.07 1.80 17.11
C PRO A 138 15.52 0.36 16.77
N SER A 139 14.61 -0.49 16.30
CA SER A 139 14.85 -1.88 15.89
C SER A 139 14.96 -2.09 14.38
N ALA A 140 15.18 -1.04 13.57
CA ALA A 140 15.36 -1.19 12.13
C ALA A 140 16.69 -1.90 11.81
N LEU A 141 16.61 -3.06 11.15
CA LEU A 141 17.76 -3.80 10.67
C LEU A 141 18.08 -3.35 9.24
N ALA A 142 19.23 -2.72 9.03
CA ALA A 142 19.72 -2.38 7.70
C ALA A 142 20.48 -3.58 7.11
N MET A 143 19.96 -4.15 6.02
CA MET A 143 20.65 -5.17 5.23
C MET A 143 21.24 -4.55 3.97
N ASN A 144 22.56 -4.62 3.82
CA ASN A 144 23.25 -4.19 2.60
C ASN A 144 23.42 -5.41 1.68
N THR A 145 22.69 -5.44 0.57
CA THR A 145 22.80 -6.50 -0.44
C THR A 145 23.82 -6.13 -1.52
N GLY A 146 25.09 -6.13 -1.15
CA GLY A 146 26.16 -6.17 -2.14
C GLY A 146 26.57 -7.63 -2.37
N LEU A 147 26.38 -8.18 -3.57
CA LEU A 147 26.95 -9.48 -3.94
C LEU A 147 28.48 -9.39 -4.00
N PRO A 148 29.27 -10.35 -3.45
CA PRO A 148 28.93 -11.49 -2.58
C PRO A 148 29.58 -11.42 -1.19
N GLU A 149 29.27 -10.48 -0.35
CA GLU A 149 29.58 -10.57 1.09
C GLU A 149 28.54 -9.84 1.91
N ALA A 150 27.65 -10.62 2.55
CA ALA A 150 26.74 -10.11 3.55
C ALA A 150 27.51 -9.76 4.83
N ARG A 151 27.78 -8.49 5.06
CA ARG A 151 28.20 -8.01 6.37
C ARG A 151 27.02 -7.40 7.09
N SER A 152 26.50 -8.12 8.05
CA SER A 152 25.57 -7.60 9.05
C SER A 152 26.31 -6.55 9.90
N ARG A 153 25.93 -5.28 9.80
CA ARG A 153 26.31 -4.28 10.79
C ARG A 153 25.10 -4.04 11.68
N THR A 154 25.09 -4.74 12.81
CA THR A 154 24.24 -4.39 13.94
C THR A 154 24.85 -3.16 14.61
N THR A 155 24.28 -1.98 14.42
CA THR A 155 24.60 -0.84 15.26
C THR A 155 23.59 -0.82 16.39
N LEU A 156 23.97 -1.44 17.51
CA LEU A 156 23.38 -1.19 18.82
C LEU A 156 23.90 0.17 19.32
N ARG A 157 23.00 1.13 19.45
CA ARG A 157 23.04 2.19 20.46
C ARG A 157 21.60 2.58 20.80
#